data_4ad46994eb228d7bd47cf71fefb00714
#
_entry.id   4ad46994eb228d7bd47cf71fefb00714
#
_cell.length_a   1.000
_cell.length_b   1.000
_cell.length_c   1.000
_cell.angle_alpha   90.00
_cell.angle_beta   90.00
_cell.angle_gamma   90.00
#
_symmetry.space_group_name_H-M   'P 1'
#
loop_
_entity.id
_entity.type
_entity.pdbx_description
1 polymer ?
#
loop_
_entity_poly.entity_id
_entity_poly.type
_entity_poly.pdbx_seq_one_letter_code
_entity_poly.pdbx_strand_id
1 'polypeptide(L)'
;ELVKDFLEQNGKIVGYITGTAAFASMGLTTQISSSILVGTNKYRRPITRNGVKISFLLQENAITSSNIPLLRILDALRLIKDIPATSPDECVTNICKAINALSMEQKQELAELSLAYTPYVRALLGAIYENMGLETETISKTLNGVTSYKLPVSDKVLSNKKNWNII
;
A
#
# COMPACT_ATOMS: atom_id res chain seq x y z
N GLU A 1 -1.05 17.21 -14.74
CA GLU A 1 -0.59 18.62 -14.94
C GLU A 1 -0.12 19.26 -13.63
N LEU A 2 -0.99 19.30 -12.61
CA LEU A 2 -0.72 20.02 -11.35
C LEU A 2 0.51 19.52 -10.58
N VAL A 3 0.83 18.24 -10.70
CA VAL A 3 1.92 17.58 -9.96
C VAL A 3 2.98 16.96 -10.86
N LYS A 4 2.95 17.27 -12.15
CA LYS A 4 3.84 16.66 -13.14
C LYS A 4 5.32 16.72 -12.73
N ASP A 5 5.76 17.83 -12.18
CA ASP A 5 7.13 18.04 -11.71
C ASP A 5 7.50 17.14 -10.52
N PHE A 6 6.52 16.65 -9.77
CA PHE A 6 6.74 15.70 -8.67
C PHE A 6 6.72 14.24 -9.13
N LEU A 7 6.24 13.99 -10.35
CA LEU A 7 6.16 12.63 -10.89
C LEU A 7 7.34 12.34 -11.82
N GLU A 8 7.82 13.34 -12.55
CA GLU A 8 8.87 13.14 -13.54
C GLU A 8 9.80 14.34 -13.56
N GLN A 9 11.10 14.09 -13.61
CA GLN A 9 12.15 15.08 -13.75
C GLN A 9 13.21 14.58 -14.73
N ASN A 10 13.53 15.38 -15.74
CA ASN A 10 14.55 15.05 -16.74
C ASN A 10 14.33 13.69 -17.40
N GLY A 11 13.06 13.34 -17.70
CA GLY A 11 12.70 12.07 -18.30
C GLY A 11 12.72 10.89 -17.36
N LYS A 12 12.96 11.10 -16.04
CA LYS A 12 12.99 10.04 -15.05
C LYS A 12 11.78 10.14 -14.12
N ILE A 13 11.23 8.98 -13.76
CA ILE A 13 10.14 8.89 -12.79
C ILE A 13 10.73 9.15 -11.41
N VAL A 14 10.18 10.14 -10.69
CA VAL A 14 10.62 10.52 -9.34
C VAL A 14 9.49 10.45 -8.31
N GLY A 15 8.27 10.15 -8.75
CA GLY A 15 7.11 10.03 -7.88
C GLY A 15 5.94 9.38 -8.60
N TYR A 16 4.88 9.13 -7.84
CA TYR A 16 3.65 8.55 -8.39
C TYR A 16 2.45 8.99 -7.54
N ILE A 17 1.29 9.11 -8.17
CA ILE A 17 0.06 9.42 -7.44
C ILE A 17 -0.38 8.18 -6.67
N THR A 18 -0.68 8.36 -5.39
CA THR A 18 -1.18 7.32 -4.50
C THR A 18 -2.32 7.87 -3.64
N GLY A 19 -2.69 7.18 -2.57
CA GLY A 19 -3.76 7.62 -1.69
C GLY A 19 -5.14 7.45 -2.30
N THR A 20 -6.10 8.25 -1.86
CA THR A 20 -7.52 8.08 -2.20
C THR A 20 -7.78 8.00 -3.69
N ALA A 21 -7.11 8.84 -4.50
CA ALA A 21 -7.30 8.83 -5.95
C ALA A 21 -6.91 7.47 -6.56
N ALA A 22 -5.75 6.94 -6.18
CA ALA A 22 -5.30 5.63 -6.64
C ALA A 22 -6.19 4.52 -6.07
N PHE A 23 -6.58 4.62 -4.82
CA PHE A 23 -7.39 3.60 -4.13
C PHE A 23 -8.81 3.53 -4.74
N ALA A 24 -9.36 4.65 -5.18
CA ALA A 24 -10.63 4.67 -5.90
C ALA A 24 -10.53 3.87 -7.22
N SER A 25 -9.43 4.04 -7.96
CA SER A 25 -9.22 3.28 -9.20
C SER A 25 -9.00 1.79 -8.95
N MET A 26 -8.56 1.41 -7.75
CA MET A 26 -8.42 0.01 -7.33
C MET A 26 -9.70 -0.59 -6.75
N GLY A 27 -10.78 0.19 -6.70
CA GLY A 27 -12.05 -0.26 -6.11
C GLY A 27 -12.06 -0.30 -4.58
N LEU A 28 -11.09 0.33 -3.92
CA LEU A 28 -10.99 0.33 -2.46
C LEU A 28 -11.88 1.37 -1.78
N THR A 29 -12.28 2.38 -2.49
CA THR A 29 -13.16 3.43 -1.98
C THR A 29 -13.97 4.04 -3.11
N THR A 30 -15.13 4.60 -2.76
CA THR A 30 -15.95 5.38 -3.68
C THR A 30 -15.72 6.89 -3.51
N GLN A 31 -14.90 7.26 -2.52
CA GLN A 31 -14.65 8.67 -2.20
C GLN A 31 -13.76 9.32 -3.25
N ILE A 32 -14.13 10.54 -3.64
CA ILE A 32 -13.29 11.39 -4.49
C ILE A 32 -12.54 12.36 -3.56
N SER A 33 -11.23 12.40 -3.70
CA SER A 33 -10.41 13.30 -2.90
C SER A 33 -10.22 14.66 -3.58
N SER A 34 -10.29 15.73 -2.79
CA SER A 34 -9.92 17.07 -3.22
C SER A 34 -8.43 17.34 -3.03
N SER A 35 -7.67 16.40 -2.50
CA SER A 35 -6.24 16.50 -2.29
C SER A 35 -5.51 15.42 -3.08
N ILE A 36 -4.22 15.64 -3.32
CA ILE A 36 -3.36 14.71 -4.05
C ILE A 36 -2.25 14.24 -3.11
N LEU A 37 -2.03 12.92 -3.07
CA LEU A 37 -0.93 12.33 -2.33
C LEU A 37 0.06 11.75 -3.35
N VAL A 38 1.32 12.16 -3.24
CA VAL A 38 2.41 11.73 -4.13
C VAL A 38 3.38 10.86 -3.36
N GLY A 39 3.59 9.62 -3.81
CA GLY A 39 4.64 8.75 -3.30
C GLY A 39 6.00 9.20 -3.81
N THR A 40 6.99 9.32 -2.94
CA THR A 40 8.30 9.87 -3.29
C THR A 40 9.39 9.31 -2.37
N ASN A 41 10.63 9.36 -2.84
CA ASN A 41 11.79 8.95 -2.03
C ASN A 41 12.37 10.08 -1.19
N LYS A 42 11.88 11.32 -1.36
CA LYS A 42 12.40 12.49 -0.64
C LYS A 42 11.32 13.12 0.21
N TYR A 43 11.67 13.44 1.44
CA TYR A 43 10.75 14.18 2.30
C TYR A 43 10.43 15.55 1.68
N ARG A 44 9.15 15.87 1.61
CA ARG A 44 8.65 17.17 1.17
C ARG A 44 7.50 17.60 2.06
N ARG A 45 7.44 18.89 2.35
CA ARG A 45 6.30 19.47 3.08
C ARG A 45 5.09 19.58 2.17
N PRO A 46 3.88 19.42 2.70
CA PRO A 46 2.67 19.66 1.93
C PRO A 46 2.65 21.09 1.36
N ILE A 47 2.13 21.23 0.15
CA ILE A 47 1.95 22.52 -0.51
C ILE A 47 0.54 22.61 -1.06
N THR A 48 0.12 23.81 -1.44
CA THR A 48 -1.17 24.05 -2.09
C THR A 48 -0.93 24.73 -3.44
N ARG A 49 -1.52 24.18 -4.49
CA ARG A 49 -1.50 24.74 -5.85
C ARG A 49 -2.92 24.82 -6.37
N ASN A 50 -3.33 25.99 -6.83
CA ASN A 50 -4.69 26.20 -7.36
C ASN A 50 -5.79 25.69 -6.42
N GLY A 51 -5.61 25.89 -5.10
CA GLY A 51 -6.57 25.46 -4.09
C GLY A 51 -6.53 23.96 -3.77
N VAL A 52 -5.66 23.20 -4.43
CA VAL A 52 -5.53 21.76 -4.18
C VAL A 52 -4.35 21.51 -3.26
N LYS A 53 -4.60 20.79 -2.16
CA LYS A 53 -3.55 20.36 -1.24
C LYS A 53 -2.79 19.19 -1.85
N ILE A 54 -1.46 19.30 -1.90
CA ILE A 54 -0.58 18.24 -2.36
C ILE A 54 0.28 17.80 -1.17
N SER A 55 0.15 16.53 -0.81
CA SER A 55 0.91 15.92 0.28
C SER A 55 1.83 14.84 -0.30
N PHE A 56 2.83 14.44 0.48
CA PHE A 56 3.84 13.49 0.03
C PHE A 56 3.96 12.32 0.99
N LEU A 57 4.00 11.13 0.42
CA LEU A 57 4.20 9.88 1.16
C LEU A 57 5.62 9.39 0.89
N LEU A 58 6.45 9.42 1.93
CA LEU A 58 7.83 8.94 1.82
C LEU A 58 7.84 7.42 1.80
N GLN A 59 8.49 6.85 0.80
CA GLN A 59 8.76 5.42 0.75
C GLN A 59 10.16 5.20 0.15
N GLU A 60 10.81 4.08 0.50
CA GLU A 60 12.24 3.92 0.26
C GLU A 60 12.59 3.12 -1.00
N ASN A 61 11.63 2.42 -1.59
CA ASN A 61 11.89 1.65 -2.80
C ASN A 61 12.16 2.56 -3.99
N ALA A 62 13.04 2.13 -4.90
CA ALA A 62 13.18 2.77 -6.21
C ALA A 62 11.81 2.76 -6.90
N ILE A 63 11.50 3.84 -7.60
CA ILE A 63 10.20 4.01 -8.27
C ILE A 63 10.40 3.77 -9.76
N THR A 64 9.69 2.79 -10.31
CA THR A 64 9.71 2.46 -11.72
C THR A 64 8.29 2.36 -12.27
N SER A 65 8.11 2.50 -13.58
CA SER A 65 6.78 2.36 -14.17
C SER A 65 6.15 0.99 -13.90
N SER A 66 6.96 -0.06 -13.81
CA SER A 66 6.47 -1.42 -13.59
C SER A 66 6.11 -1.69 -12.14
N ASN A 67 6.75 -1.04 -11.16
CA ASN A 67 6.47 -1.31 -9.76
C ASN A 67 5.44 -0.36 -9.11
N ILE A 68 5.09 0.73 -9.77
CA ILE A 68 4.09 1.68 -9.23
C ILE A 68 2.77 0.99 -8.83
N PRO A 69 2.18 0.10 -9.62
CA PRO A 69 0.98 -0.61 -9.19
C PRO A 69 1.18 -1.41 -7.90
N LEU A 70 2.36 -1.98 -7.72
CA LEU A 70 2.69 -2.74 -6.51
C LEU A 70 2.89 -1.82 -5.30
N LEU A 71 3.55 -0.69 -5.51
CA LEU A 71 3.71 0.32 -4.45
C LEU A 71 2.37 0.85 -3.97
N ARG A 72 1.41 1.03 -4.88
CA ARG A 72 0.05 1.47 -4.52
C ARG A 72 -0.67 0.45 -3.64
N ILE A 73 -0.45 -0.84 -3.87
CA ILE A 73 -1.00 -1.90 -3.01
C ILE A 73 -0.41 -1.77 -1.59
N LEU A 74 0.89 -1.60 -1.49
CA LEU A 74 1.57 -1.43 -0.20
C LEU A 74 1.12 -0.14 0.51
N ASP A 75 0.94 0.93 -0.24
CA ASP A 75 0.43 2.20 0.31
C ASP A 75 -0.99 2.03 0.83
N ALA A 76 -1.83 1.24 0.15
CA ALA A 76 -3.17 0.93 0.62
C ALA A 76 -3.14 0.17 1.95
N LEU A 77 -2.24 -0.78 2.11
CA LEU A 77 -2.05 -1.48 3.38
C LEU A 77 -1.55 -0.54 4.47
N ARG A 78 -0.61 0.35 4.12
CA ARG A 78 -0.07 1.34 5.05
C ARG A 78 -1.14 2.30 5.56
N LEU A 79 -2.06 2.70 4.70
CA LEU A 79 -3.10 3.69 4.99
C LEU A 79 -4.47 3.06 5.23
N ILE A 80 -4.53 1.75 5.45
CA ILE A 80 -5.80 1.00 5.47
C ILE A 80 -6.83 1.55 6.47
N LYS A 81 -6.37 2.08 7.60
CA LYS A 81 -7.26 2.66 8.61
C LYS A 81 -7.84 4.00 8.20
N ASP A 82 -7.22 4.67 7.23
CA ASP A 82 -7.57 6.03 6.82
C ASP A 82 -8.25 6.08 5.46
N ILE A 83 -8.51 4.92 4.84
CA ILE A 83 -9.22 4.88 3.55
C ILE A 83 -10.69 5.18 3.80
N PRO A 84 -11.22 6.28 3.23
CA PRO A 84 -12.61 6.68 3.51
C PRO A 84 -13.64 5.81 2.80
N ALA A 85 -14.86 5.82 3.29
CA ALA A 85 -16.04 5.18 2.71
C ALA A 85 -15.89 3.66 2.50
N THR A 86 -15.14 3.00 3.38
CA THR A 86 -14.92 1.56 3.32
C THR A 86 -14.55 1.04 4.71
N SER A 87 -14.66 -0.27 4.90
CA SER A 87 -14.22 -0.94 6.13
C SER A 87 -12.91 -1.68 5.90
N PRO A 88 -12.16 -2.01 6.97
CA PRO A 88 -10.97 -2.88 6.84
C PRO A 88 -11.27 -4.20 6.13
N ASP A 89 -12.42 -4.80 6.39
CA ASP A 89 -12.83 -6.05 5.73
C ASP A 89 -12.96 -5.89 4.22
N GLU A 90 -13.63 -4.82 3.79
CA GLU A 90 -13.78 -4.52 2.37
C GLU A 90 -12.43 -4.21 1.71
N CYS A 91 -11.59 -3.44 2.39
CA CYS A 91 -10.26 -3.12 1.90
C CYS A 91 -9.41 -4.37 1.72
N VAL A 92 -9.33 -5.23 2.72
CA VAL A 92 -8.56 -6.48 2.63
C VAL A 92 -9.09 -7.36 1.52
N THR A 93 -10.42 -7.50 1.40
CA THR A 93 -11.03 -8.29 0.34
C THR A 93 -10.63 -7.77 -1.05
N ASN A 94 -10.68 -6.46 -1.25
CA ASN A 94 -10.35 -5.85 -2.54
C ASN A 94 -8.84 -5.88 -2.81
N ILE A 95 -8.01 -5.72 -1.79
CA ILE A 95 -6.57 -5.87 -1.92
C ILE A 95 -6.21 -7.31 -2.31
N CYS A 96 -6.87 -8.30 -1.70
CA CYS A 96 -6.68 -9.70 -2.08
C CYS A 96 -7.01 -9.94 -3.56
N LYS A 97 -8.08 -9.34 -4.07
CA LYS A 97 -8.43 -9.42 -5.50
C LYS A 97 -7.34 -8.81 -6.37
N ALA A 98 -6.83 -7.65 -5.99
CA ALA A 98 -5.76 -6.98 -6.73
C ALA A 98 -4.49 -7.84 -6.75
N ILE A 99 -4.11 -8.43 -5.62
CA ILE A 99 -2.94 -9.30 -5.52
C ILE A 99 -3.16 -10.58 -6.35
N ASN A 100 -4.35 -11.16 -6.28
CA ASN A 100 -4.66 -12.38 -7.01
C ASN A 100 -4.55 -12.19 -8.53
N ALA A 101 -4.79 -10.98 -9.02
CA ALA A 101 -4.66 -10.64 -10.44
C ALA A 101 -3.19 -10.46 -10.90
N LEU A 102 -2.24 -10.40 -9.98
CA LEU A 102 -0.82 -10.26 -10.31
C LEU A 102 -0.23 -11.57 -10.80
N SER A 103 0.84 -11.49 -11.61
CA SER A 103 1.64 -12.66 -11.94
C SER A 103 2.41 -13.17 -10.72
N MET A 104 2.92 -14.40 -10.80
CA MET A 104 3.75 -14.93 -9.71
C MET A 104 5.01 -14.10 -9.50
N GLU A 105 5.61 -13.58 -10.59
CA GLU A 105 6.77 -12.69 -10.50
C GLU A 105 6.43 -11.38 -9.77
N GLN A 106 5.27 -10.79 -10.09
CA GLN A 106 4.81 -9.58 -9.42
C GLN A 106 4.48 -9.82 -7.95
N LYS A 107 3.91 -10.98 -7.61
CA LYS A 107 3.65 -11.35 -6.21
C LYS A 107 4.95 -11.46 -5.43
N GLN A 108 5.99 -12.05 -6.03
CA GLN A 108 7.31 -12.13 -5.40
C GLN A 108 7.93 -10.73 -5.25
N GLU A 109 7.84 -9.92 -6.27
CA GLU A 109 8.32 -8.54 -6.21
C GLU A 109 7.59 -7.72 -5.14
N LEU A 110 6.27 -7.89 -5.02
CA LEU A 110 5.48 -7.21 -3.99
C LEU A 110 5.99 -7.55 -2.58
N ALA A 111 6.28 -8.82 -2.33
CA ALA A 111 6.87 -9.26 -1.05
C ALA A 111 8.22 -8.58 -0.81
N GLU A 112 9.07 -8.51 -1.81
CA GLU A 112 10.39 -7.87 -1.71
C GLU A 112 10.26 -6.36 -1.46
N LEU A 113 9.37 -5.68 -2.18
CA LEU A 113 9.12 -4.25 -2.00
C LEU A 113 8.59 -3.94 -0.60
N SER A 114 7.80 -4.85 -0.01
CA SER A 114 7.25 -4.67 1.32
C SER A 114 8.31 -4.58 2.42
N LEU A 115 9.51 -5.11 2.18
CA LEU A 115 10.59 -5.10 3.16
C LEU A 115 11.07 -3.70 3.52
N ALA A 116 10.84 -2.73 2.64
CA ALA A 116 11.14 -1.33 2.90
C ALA A 116 9.98 -0.58 3.56
N TYR A 117 8.87 -1.25 3.82
CA TYR A 117 7.73 -0.70 4.55
C TYR A 117 7.78 -1.08 6.03
N THR A 118 6.89 -0.51 6.83
CA THR A 118 6.86 -0.76 8.28
C THR A 118 6.48 -2.20 8.61
N PRO A 119 6.82 -2.70 9.81
CA PRO A 119 6.37 -4.04 10.25
C PRO A 119 4.87 -4.24 10.16
N TYR A 120 4.08 -3.19 10.38
CA TYR A 120 2.63 -3.24 10.25
C TYR A 120 2.20 -3.69 8.85
N VAL A 121 2.75 -3.06 7.80
CA VAL A 121 2.46 -3.42 6.40
C VAL A 121 2.93 -4.85 6.11
N ARG A 122 4.11 -5.21 6.57
CA ARG A 122 4.67 -6.55 6.35
C ARG A 122 3.82 -7.63 7.01
N ALA A 123 3.33 -7.39 8.22
CA ALA A 123 2.46 -8.35 8.91
C ALA A 123 1.14 -8.53 8.15
N LEU A 124 0.52 -7.44 7.69
CA LEU A 124 -0.72 -7.52 6.92
C LEU A 124 -0.51 -8.28 5.61
N LEU A 125 0.54 -7.95 4.88
CA LEU A 125 0.83 -8.62 3.61
C LEU A 125 1.15 -10.10 3.83
N GLY A 126 1.91 -10.42 4.88
CA GLY A 126 2.23 -11.80 5.23
C GLY A 126 0.99 -12.62 5.54
N ALA A 127 0.06 -12.06 6.32
CA ALA A 127 -1.20 -12.73 6.63
C ALA A 127 -2.04 -12.97 5.37
N ILE A 128 -2.10 -11.98 4.49
CA ILE A 128 -2.81 -12.11 3.20
C ILE A 128 -2.15 -13.20 2.35
N TYR A 129 -0.84 -13.21 2.24
CA TYR A 129 -0.10 -14.20 1.46
C TYR A 129 -0.30 -15.62 2.01
N GLU A 130 -0.20 -15.79 3.32
CA GLU A 130 -0.44 -17.09 3.94
C GLU A 130 -1.85 -17.59 3.66
N ASN A 131 -2.83 -16.69 3.79
CA ASN A 131 -4.24 -17.04 3.53
C ASN A 131 -4.49 -17.41 2.07
N MET A 132 -3.66 -16.91 1.15
CA MET A 132 -3.73 -17.22 -0.28
C MET A 132 -2.86 -18.43 -0.68
N GLY A 133 -2.15 -19.03 0.26
CA GLY A 133 -1.26 -20.15 -0.01
C GLY A 133 0.04 -19.77 -0.70
N LEU A 134 0.46 -18.51 -0.60
CA LEU A 134 1.70 -18.02 -1.18
C LEU A 134 2.87 -18.15 -0.20
N GLU A 135 4.11 -18.08 -0.72
CA GLU A 135 5.32 -18.13 0.10
C GLU A 135 5.36 -16.90 1.03
N THR A 136 5.67 -17.10 2.31
CA THR A 136 5.66 -16.05 3.33
C THR A 136 7.00 -15.87 4.03
N GLU A 137 7.98 -16.74 3.81
CA GLU A 137 9.24 -16.68 4.55
C GLU A 137 10.01 -15.39 4.31
N THR A 138 9.99 -14.88 3.09
CA THR A 138 10.60 -13.60 2.72
C THR A 138 10.17 -12.48 3.68
N ILE A 139 8.89 -12.50 4.07
CA ILE A 139 8.31 -11.49 4.95
C ILE A 139 8.46 -11.88 6.42
N SER A 140 8.09 -13.11 6.78
CA SER A 140 8.00 -13.55 8.17
C SER A 140 9.33 -13.48 8.91
N LYS A 141 10.42 -13.79 8.24
CA LYS A 141 11.76 -13.73 8.84
C LYS A 141 12.20 -12.32 9.24
N THR A 142 11.52 -11.28 8.75
CA THR A 142 11.82 -9.89 9.07
C THR A 142 11.00 -9.35 10.25
N LEU A 143 10.07 -10.14 10.78
CA LEU A 143 9.20 -9.75 11.88
C LEU A 143 9.69 -10.36 13.20
N ASN A 144 9.48 -9.61 14.30
CA ASN A 144 10.00 -10.05 15.60
C ASN A 144 9.12 -11.05 16.35
N GLY A 145 7.89 -11.27 15.90
CA GLY A 145 6.97 -12.23 16.54
C GLY A 145 6.36 -11.78 17.86
N VAL A 146 6.68 -10.58 18.35
CA VAL A 146 6.22 -10.07 19.65
C VAL A 146 5.26 -8.90 19.51
N THR A 147 5.53 -8.00 18.58
CA THR A 147 4.73 -6.78 18.37
C THR A 147 3.34 -7.15 17.84
N SER A 148 2.30 -6.55 18.43
CA SER A 148 0.92 -6.71 17.96
C SER A 148 0.51 -5.54 17.08
N TYR A 149 -0.33 -5.82 16.09
CA TYR A 149 -0.80 -4.83 15.11
C TYR A 149 -2.33 -4.76 15.17
N LYS A 150 -2.84 -3.57 15.43
CA LYS A 150 -4.29 -3.37 15.55
C LYS A 150 -4.93 -3.11 14.19
N LEU A 151 -5.81 -4.01 13.78
CA LEU A 151 -6.66 -3.82 12.62
C LEU A 151 -7.97 -4.58 12.85
N PRO A 152 -9.11 -3.88 12.91
CA PRO A 152 -10.40 -4.53 13.16
C PRO A 152 -10.92 -5.24 11.90
N VAL A 153 -10.15 -6.22 11.40
CA VAL A 153 -10.55 -7.10 10.32
C VAL A 153 -11.15 -8.37 10.92
N SER A 154 -12.24 -8.86 10.31
CA SER A 154 -12.93 -10.05 10.82
C SER A 154 -12.18 -11.34 10.48
N ASP A 155 -12.44 -12.38 11.28
CA ASP A 155 -11.90 -13.72 11.03
C ASP A 155 -12.43 -14.33 9.73
N LYS A 156 -13.55 -13.85 9.23
CA LYS A 156 -14.09 -14.30 7.94
C LYS A 156 -13.22 -13.87 6.76
N VAL A 157 -12.60 -12.70 6.88
CA VAL A 157 -11.77 -12.12 5.83
C VAL A 157 -10.32 -12.55 5.98
N LEU A 158 -9.83 -12.60 7.20
CA LEU A 158 -8.44 -12.93 7.49
C LEU A 158 -8.38 -13.88 8.69
N SER A 159 -8.71 -15.16 8.45
CA SER A 159 -8.85 -16.17 9.50
C SER A 159 -7.54 -16.46 10.24
N ASN A 160 -6.41 -16.22 9.59
CA ASN A 160 -5.07 -16.49 10.11
C ASN A 160 -4.39 -15.26 10.73
N LYS A 161 -5.13 -14.18 10.95
CA LYS A 161 -4.55 -12.90 11.42
C LYS A 161 -3.73 -13.05 12.71
N LYS A 162 -4.12 -13.96 13.59
CA LYS A 162 -3.41 -14.18 14.85
C LYS A 162 -1.99 -14.72 14.65
N ASN A 163 -1.75 -15.48 13.59
CA ASN A 163 -0.42 -15.98 13.26
C ASN A 163 0.57 -14.84 12.97
N TRP A 164 0.05 -13.66 12.66
CA TRP A 164 0.82 -12.46 12.33
C TRP A 164 0.65 -11.36 13.38
N ASN A 165 0.14 -11.73 14.57
CA ASN A 165 -0.09 -10.80 15.67
C ASN A 165 -1.01 -9.62 15.32
N ILE A 166 -1.93 -9.81 14.40
CA ILE A 166 -2.97 -8.83 14.06
C ILE A 166 -4.15 -9.03 15.00
N ILE A 167 -4.49 -7.98 15.73
CA ILE A 167 -5.55 -7.99 16.75
C ILE A 167 -6.62 -6.94 16.49
#